data_ef4329fb178a66d8e957ca863c434ea8
#
_entry.id   ef4329fb178a66d8e957ca863c434ea8
#
_cell.length_a   1.000
_cell.length_b   1.000
_cell.length_c   1.000
_cell.angle_alpha   90.00
_cell.angle_beta   90.00
_cell.angle_gamma   90.00
#
_symmetry.space_group_name_H-M   'P 1'
#
loop_
_entity.id
_entity.type
_entity.pdbx_description
1 polymer ?
#
loop_
_entity_poly.entity_id
_entity_poly.type
_entity_poly.pdbx_seq_one_letter_code
_entity_poly.pdbx_strand_id
1 'polypeptide(L)'
;GTPETLYFKPDNRFVASFFGEVNRFSGTVDNGRVVTPVGDIKETGLENGTAVEVLIRPEGLHIGDAVNGHDILAHVDAVRVLGEVNLLHLTLESGSHIHARVPRRFSANNRQSVAITLDPEMTFVFPMS
;
A
#
# COMPACT_ATOMS: atom_id res chain seq x y z
N GLY A 1 13.72 -3.35 16.22
CA GLY A 1 13.22 -2.03 16.38
C GLY A 1 11.71 -1.97 16.21
N THR A 2 11.18 -0.82 16.39
CA THR A 2 9.77 -0.59 16.19
C THR A 2 9.49 -0.42 14.71
N PRO A 3 8.25 -0.62 14.27
CA PRO A 3 7.89 -0.43 12.86
C PRO A 3 8.27 0.94 12.32
N GLU A 4 8.26 1.96 13.16
CA GLU A 4 8.61 3.31 12.73
C GLU A 4 10.04 3.42 12.22
N THR A 5 10.92 2.54 12.65
CA THR A 5 12.31 2.57 12.19
C THR A 5 12.45 2.17 10.74
N LEU A 6 11.42 1.58 10.15
CA LEU A 6 11.41 1.23 8.73
C LEU A 6 11.19 2.43 7.83
N TYR A 7 10.75 3.55 8.41
CA TYR A 7 10.59 4.78 7.66
C TYR A 7 11.90 5.56 7.69
N PHE A 8 12.05 6.56 6.92
CA PHE A 8 12.99 7.66 7.11
C PHE A 8 14.43 7.43 6.72
N LYS A 9 14.83 6.24 6.38
CA LYS A 9 16.21 6.00 5.98
C LYS A 9 16.30 6.04 4.46
N PRO A 10 16.87 7.10 3.87
CA PRO A 10 16.88 7.24 2.41
C PRO A 10 17.47 6.04 1.68
N ASP A 11 18.48 5.41 2.30
CA ASP A 11 19.13 4.26 1.68
C ASP A 11 18.19 3.05 1.62
N ASN A 12 17.19 2.99 2.47
CA ASN A 12 16.27 1.86 2.51
C ASN A 12 15.32 1.83 1.32
N ARG A 13 15.11 2.96 0.65
CA ARG A 13 14.31 2.97 -0.58
C ARG A 13 14.91 2.03 -1.62
N PHE A 14 16.23 2.06 -1.75
CA PHE A 14 16.94 1.18 -2.67
C PHE A 14 16.77 -0.28 -2.25
N VAL A 15 16.92 -0.54 -0.96
CA VAL A 15 16.74 -1.91 -0.43
C VAL A 15 15.32 -2.38 -0.62
N ALA A 16 14.33 -1.54 -0.32
CA ALA A 16 12.92 -1.91 -0.44
C ALA A 16 12.55 -2.28 -1.88
N SER A 17 13.17 -1.63 -2.87
CA SER A 17 12.87 -1.89 -4.26
C SER A 17 13.31 -3.28 -4.72
N PHE A 18 14.16 -3.96 -3.95
CA PHE A 18 14.58 -5.32 -4.25
C PHE A 18 13.62 -6.38 -3.75
N PHE A 19 12.60 -6.01 -3.00
CA PHE A 19 11.64 -6.98 -2.48
C PHE A 19 10.55 -7.36 -3.49
N GLY A 20 10.84 -7.17 -4.76
CA GLY A 20 9.91 -7.48 -5.83
C GLY A 20 8.95 -6.34 -6.09
N GLU A 21 7.73 -6.67 -6.46
CA GLU A 21 6.75 -5.65 -6.76
C GLU A 21 6.38 -4.87 -5.51
N VAL A 22 6.37 -3.56 -5.63
CA VAL A 22 5.91 -2.67 -4.58
C VAL A 22 4.92 -1.69 -5.19
N ASN A 23 4.00 -1.22 -4.37
CA ASN A 23 3.08 -0.16 -4.76
C ASN A 23 3.75 1.17 -4.41
N ARG A 24 3.79 2.09 -5.36
CA ARG A 24 4.48 3.37 -5.19
C ARG A 24 3.51 4.52 -5.30
N PHE A 25 3.61 5.43 -4.36
CA PHE A 25 2.84 6.66 -4.38
C PHE A 25 3.72 7.82 -3.97
N SER A 26 3.47 8.98 -4.56
CA SER A 26 4.13 10.22 -4.16
C SER A 26 3.18 11.01 -3.28
N GLY A 27 3.73 11.74 -2.33
CA GLY A 27 2.93 12.59 -1.46
C GLY A 27 3.76 13.66 -0.80
N THR A 28 3.11 14.44 0.04
CA THR A 28 3.75 15.49 0.81
C THR A 28 3.30 15.38 2.25
N VAL A 29 4.23 15.54 3.16
CA VAL A 29 3.93 15.46 4.60
C VAL A 29 3.15 16.69 5.03
N ASP A 30 2.03 16.47 5.72
CA ASP A 30 1.22 17.52 6.30
C ASP A 30 0.88 17.11 7.74
N ASN A 31 1.43 17.83 8.70
CA ASN A 31 1.28 17.52 10.13
C ASN A 31 1.70 16.09 10.47
N GLY A 32 2.82 15.65 9.90
CA GLY A 32 3.35 14.32 10.13
C GLY A 32 2.64 13.22 9.36
N ARG A 33 1.66 13.55 8.57
CA ARG A 33 0.80 12.60 7.86
C ARG A 33 1.02 12.69 6.36
N VAL A 34 0.91 11.57 5.67
CA VAL A 34 0.90 11.52 4.22
C VAL A 34 -0.39 10.85 3.78
N VAL A 35 -1.12 11.49 2.88
CA VAL A 35 -2.35 10.94 2.30
C VAL A 35 -1.99 10.17 1.04
N THR A 36 -2.45 8.93 0.94
CA THR A 36 -2.30 8.12 -0.27
C THR A 36 -3.66 7.61 -0.72
N PRO A 37 -3.79 7.16 -1.98
CA PRO A 37 -5.05 6.56 -2.44
C PRO A 37 -5.46 5.30 -1.68
N VAL A 38 -4.54 4.67 -0.95
CA VAL A 38 -4.82 3.44 -0.20
C VAL A 38 -4.92 3.69 1.31
N GLY A 39 -4.89 4.93 1.72
CA GLY A 39 -5.03 5.30 3.13
C GLY A 39 -3.97 6.30 3.56
N ASP A 40 -4.15 6.82 4.75
CA ASP A 40 -3.25 7.80 5.32
C ASP A 40 -2.16 7.12 6.12
N ILE A 41 -0.93 7.64 5.98
CA ILE A 41 0.19 7.22 6.81
C ILE A 41 0.38 8.28 7.87
N LYS A 42 0.25 7.90 9.13
CA LYS A 42 0.30 8.82 10.26
C LYS A 42 1.65 8.75 10.92
N GLU A 43 2.01 9.84 11.56
CA GLU A 43 3.20 9.88 12.43
C GLU A 43 4.48 9.50 11.71
N THR A 44 4.70 10.10 10.54
CA THR A 44 5.92 9.85 9.76
C THR A 44 7.17 10.36 10.46
N GLY A 45 7.04 11.35 11.35
CA GLY A 45 8.18 11.99 11.98
C GLY A 45 8.92 12.98 11.08
N LEU A 46 8.43 13.20 9.87
CA LEU A 46 9.06 14.08 8.91
C LEU A 46 8.47 15.48 8.99
N GLU A 47 9.26 16.45 8.56
CA GLU A 47 8.84 17.85 8.58
C GLU A 47 7.70 18.10 7.60
N ASN A 48 6.84 19.03 8.01
CA ASN A 48 5.75 19.48 7.19
C ASN A 48 6.27 20.01 5.85
N GLY A 49 5.62 19.64 4.75
CA GLY A 49 6.04 20.07 3.43
C GLY A 49 7.07 19.17 2.76
N THR A 50 7.57 18.15 3.47
CA THR A 50 8.54 17.21 2.88
C THR A 50 7.87 16.39 1.79
N ALA A 51 8.45 16.42 0.59
CA ALA A 51 8.01 15.54 -0.50
C ALA A 51 8.54 14.13 -0.23
N VAL A 52 7.67 13.14 -0.38
CA VAL A 52 8.02 11.75 -0.06
C VAL A 52 7.58 10.81 -1.16
N GLU A 53 8.25 9.67 -1.21
CA GLU A 53 7.81 8.50 -1.94
C GLU A 53 7.36 7.46 -0.93
N VAL A 54 6.20 6.87 -1.16
CA VAL A 54 5.63 5.84 -0.30
C VAL A 54 5.71 4.52 -1.06
N LEU A 55 6.32 3.53 -0.45
CA LEU A 55 6.42 2.18 -1.00
C LEU A 55 5.65 1.23 -0.08
N ILE A 56 4.72 0.49 -0.66
CA ILE A 56 3.90 -0.45 0.10
C ILE A 56 4.06 -1.82 -0.52
N ARG A 57 4.48 -2.79 0.28
CA ARG A 57 4.60 -4.16 -0.19
C ARG A 57 3.23 -4.72 -0.52
N PRO A 58 3.12 -5.61 -1.52
CA PRO A 58 1.82 -6.17 -1.88
C PRO A 58 1.10 -6.88 -0.74
N GLU A 59 1.83 -7.53 0.17
CA GLU A 59 1.25 -8.15 1.34
C GLU A 59 0.81 -7.14 2.40
N GLY A 60 1.17 -5.88 2.24
CA GLY A 60 0.75 -4.79 3.13
C GLY A 60 -0.59 -4.17 2.78
N LEU A 61 -1.24 -4.67 1.74
CA LEU A 61 -2.58 -4.24 1.39
C LEU A 61 -3.54 -5.37 1.73
N HIS A 62 -4.30 -5.18 2.79
CA HIS A 62 -5.27 -6.16 3.25
C HIS A 62 -6.57 -5.99 2.51
N ILE A 63 -7.14 -7.10 2.09
CA ILE A 63 -8.34 -7.13 1.27
C ILE A 63 -9.48 -7.68 2.11
N GLY A 64 -10.61 -7.01 2.08
CA GLY A 64 -11.80 -7.45 2.78
C GLY A 64 -13.06 -7.07 2.05
N ASP A 65 -14.19 -7.40 2.65
CA ASP A 65 -15.48 -7.03 2.10
C ASP A 65 -15.75 -5.56 2.34
N ALA A 66 -16.36 -4.91 1.37
CA ALA A 66 -16.78 -3.52 1.50
C ALA A 66 -18.05 -3.48 2.34
N VAL A 67 -17.95 -2.95 3.57
CA VAL A 67 -19.08 -3.01 4.52
C VAL A 67 -19.57 -1.64 4.96
N ASN A 68 -18.86 -0.57 4.64
CA ASN A 68 -19.32 0.77 4.99
C ASN A 68 -18.90 1.79 3.93
N GLY A 69 -19.49 2.98 4.00
CA GLY A 69 -19.26 4.00 3.00
C GLY A 69 -17.92 4.71 3.08
N HIS A 70 -17.13 4.41 4.09
CA HIS A 70 -15.79 5.01 4.27
C HIS A 70 -14.68 4.10 3.79
N ASP A 71 -15.01 2.91 3.32
CA ASP A 71 -14.01 1.97 2.83
C ASP A 71 -13.35 2.51 1.57
N ILE A 72 -12.05 2.23 1.45
CA ILE A 72 -11.33 2.47 0.21
C ILE A 72 -11.61 1.28 -0.68
N LEU A 73 -12.22 1.52 -1.81
CA LEU A 73 -12.67 0.45 -2.69
C LEU A 73 -11.73 0.27 -3.87
N ALA A 74 -11.55 -0.96 -4.27
CA ALA A 74 -10.80 -1.32 -5.47
C ALA A 74 -11.54 -2.39 -6.24
N HIS A 75 -11.36 -2.36 -7.54
CA HIS A 75 -11.91 -3.35 -8.46
C HIS A 75 -10.83 -4.40 -8.74
N VAL A 76 -11.19 -5.68 -8.63
CA VAL A 76 -10.26 -6.76 -8.91
C VAL A 76 -10.23 -6.97 -10.42
N ASP A 77 -9.09 -6.67 -11.03
CA ASP A 77 -8.92 -6.80 -12.48
C ASP A 77 -8.45 -8.20 -12.87
N ALA A 78 -7.58 -8.79 -12.06
CA ALA A 78 -7.04 -10.11 -12.35
C ALA A 78 -6.54 -10.76 -11.06
N VAL A 79 -6.52 -12.10 -11.08
CA VAL A 79 -5.98 -12.91 -9.99
C VAL A 79 -4.93 -13.83 -10.59
N ARG A 80 -3.72 -13.79 -10.04
CA ARG A 80 -2.65 -14.74 -10.42
C ARG A 80 -2.41 -15.69 -9.27
N VAL A 81 -2.51 -16.97 -9.55
CA VAL A 81 -2.24 -18.01 -8.55
C VAL A 81 -0.75 -18.26 -8.52
N LEU A 82 -0.11 -18.03 -7.37
CA LEU A 82 1.33 -18.17 -7.20
C LEU A 82 1.69 -19.27 -6.20
N GLY A 83 0.86 -20.29 -6.09
CA GLY A 83 1.05 -21.37 -5.13
C GLY A 83 0.24 -21.13 -3.88
N GLU A 84 0.89 -20.80 -2.77
CA GLU A 84 0.19 -20.59 -1.49
C GLU A 84 -0.43 -19.21 -1.35
N VAL A 85 -0.12 -18.30 -2.25
CA VAL A 85 -0.68 -16.96 -2.27
C VAL A 85 -1.24 -16.67 -3.63
N ASN A 86 -2.17 -15.74 -3.67
CA ASN A 86 -2.66 -15.16 -4.91
C ASN A 86 -2.19 -13.71 -5.01
N LEU A 87 -1.77 -13.31 -6.19
CA LEU A 87 -1.45 -11.92 -6.48
C LEU A 87 -2.66 -11.30 -7.17
N LEU A 88 -3.21 -10.27 -6.56
CA LEU A 88 -4.35 -9.55 -7.12
C LEU A 88 -3.86 -8.29 -7.82
N HIS A 89 -4.37 -8.07 -9.01
CA HIS A 89 -4.21 -6.80 -9.71
C HIS A 89 -5.51 -6.03 -9.55
N LEU A 90 -5.40 -4.82 -9.01
CA LEU A 90 -6.57 -4.03 -8.62
C LEU A 90 -6.47 -2.62 -9.18
N THR A 91 -7.63 -2.01 -9.39
CA THR A 91 -7.72 -0.60 -9.76
C THR A 91 -8.57 0.13 -8.73
N LEU A 92 -8.01 1.19 -8.17
CA LEU A 92 -8.71 2.06 -7.22
C LEU A 92 -9.66 3.01 -7.95
N GLU A 93 -10.60 3.58 -7.21
CA GLU A 93 -11.51 4.58 -7.79
C GLU A 93 -10.75 5.79 -8.34
N SER A 94 -9.60 6.10 -7.77
CA SER A 94 -8.74 7.17 -8.27
C SER A 94 -8.10 6.87 -9.62
N GLY A 95 -8.19 5.61 -10.08
CA GLY A 95 -7.55 5.16 -11.29
C GLY A 95 -6.17 4.53 -11.09
N SER A 96 -5.64 4.57 -9.89
CA SER A 96 -4.35 3.97 -9.59
C SER A 96 -4.42 2.45 -9.63
N HIS A 97 -3.39 1.84 -10.20
CA HIS A 97 -3.25 0.40 -10.20
C HIS A 97 -2.40 -0.05 -9.04
N ILE A 98 -2.85 -1.07 -8.33
CA ILE A 98 -2.13 -1.60 -7.19
C ILE A 98 -2.09 -3.12 -7.27
N HIS A 99 -1.20 -3.70 -6.47
CA HIS A 99 -1.05 -5.15 -6.35
C HIS A 99 -1.16 -5.53 -4.89
N ALA A 100 -1.87 -6.62 -4.60
CA ALA A 100 -1.96 -7.14 -3.25
C ALA A 100 -1.67 -8.64 -3.28
N ARG A 101 -1.01 -9.14 -2.24
CA ARG A 101 -0.80 -10.57 -2.05
C ARG A 101 -1.67 -11.03 -0.91
N VAL A 102 -2.47 -12.05 -1.18
CA VAL A 102 -3.41 -12.58 -0.21
C VAL A 102 -3.24 -14.08 -0.11
N PRO A 103 -3.65 -14.69 1.02
CA PRO A 103 -3.59 -16.14 1.16
C PRO A 103 -4.38 -16.82 0.03
N ARG A 104 -3.92 -18.02 -0.34
CA ARG A 104 -4.55 -18.80 -1.40
C ARG A 104 -6.04 -19.04 -1.14
N ARG A 105 -6.41 -19.18 0.11
CA ARG A 105 -7.81 -19.43 0.46
C ARG A 105 -8.72 -18.22 0.24
N PHE A 106 -8.15 -17.04 0.03
CA PHE A 106 -8.94 -15.87 -0.28
C PHE A 106 -9.53 -16.03 -1.68
N SER A 107 -10.84 -15.91 -1.78
CA SER A 107 -11.53 -16.04 -3.05
C SER A 107 -11.98 -14.65 -3.50
N ALA A 108 -11.48 -14.22 -4.63
CA ALA A 108 -11.93 -12.99 -5.26
C ALA A 108 -12.23 -13.26 -6.72
N ASN A 109 -13.42 -12.91 -7.15
CA ASN A 109 -13.81 -13.01 -8.54
C ASN A 109 -13.37 -11.76 -9.28
N ASN A 110 -13.01 -11.90 -10.55
CA ASN A 110 -12.78 -10.75 -11.39
C ASN A 110 -14.02 -9.85 -11.36
N ARG A 111 -13.78 -8.54 -11.35
CA ARG A 111 -14.83 -7.52 -11.30
C ARG A 111 -15.50 -7.36 -9.95
N GLN A 112 -15.02 -8.06 -8.94
CA GLN A 112 -15.50 -7.86 -7.59
C GLN A 112 -14.89 -6.59 -7.03
N SER A 113 -15.69 -5.81 -6.32
CA SER A 113 -15.19 -4.68 -5.56
C SER A 113 -14.82 -5.17 -4.17
N VAL A 114 -13.66 -4.75 -3.70
CA VAL A 114 -13.15 -5.13 -2.39
C VAL A 114 -12.71 -3.88 -1.64
N ALA A 115 -12.65 -3.97 -0.32
CA ALA A 115 -12.12 -2.90 0.52
C ALA A 115 -10.65 -3.14 0.78
N ILE A 116 -9.89 -2.04 0.76
CA ILE A 116 -8.44 -2.06 0.95
C ILE A 116 -8.12 -1.43 2.29
N THR A 117 -7.26 -2.08 3.06
CA THR A 117 -6.73 -1.55 4.31
C THR A 117 -5.22 -1.62 4.28
N LEU A 118 -4.59 -0.50 4.61
CA LEU A 118 -3.14 -0.38 4.62
C LEU A 118 -2.57 -0.94 5.92
N ASP A 119 -1.51 -1.75 5.80
CA ASP A 119 -0.75 -2.21 6.95
C ASP A 119 0.47 -1.28 7.12
N PRO A 120 0.53 -0.49 8.18
CA PRO A 120 1.66 0.41 8.39
C PRO A 120 3.01 -0.30 8.50
N GLU A 121 3.02 -1.54 8.98
CA GLU A 121 4.27 -2.28 9.13
C GLU A 121 4.89 -2.70 7.81
N MET A 122 4.11 -2.67 6.75
CA MET A 122 4.57 -3.04 5.41
C MET A 122 4.71 -1.82 4.50
N THR A 123 4.73 -0.63 5.10
CA THR A 123 4.75 0.63 4.38
C THR A 123 6.04 1.38 4.71
N PHE A 124 6.70 1.88 3.67
CA PHE A 124 7.96 2.60 3.81
C PHE A 124 7.79 4.01 3.23
N VAL A 125 8.23 5.01 3.96
CA VAL A 125 8.14 6.41 3.54
C VAL A 125 9.56 6.97 3.45
N PHE A 126 9.90 7.51 2.30
CA PHE A 126 11.24 8.03 2.03
C PHE A 126 11.16 9.48 1.58
N PRO A 127 11.92 10.38 2.20
CA PRO A 127 12.01 11.74 1.70
C PRO A 127 12.59 11.73 0.28
N MET A 128 12.02 12.55 -0.57
CA MET A 128 12.56 12.77 -1.91
C MET A 128 13.56 13.92 -1.82
N SER A 129 14.73 13.70 -2.34
CA SER A 129 15.75 14.74 -2.36
C SER A 129 15.55 15.72 -3.50
#